data_e9aab7e585066c16e3ad8cad53e5b9e4
#
_entry.id   e9aab7e585066c16e3ad8cad53e5b9e4
#
_cell.length_a   1.000
_cell.length_b   1.000
_cell.length_c   1.000
_cell.angle_alpha   90.00
_cell.angle_beta   90.00
_cell.angle_gamma   90.00
#
_symmetry.space_group_name_H-M   'P 1'
#
loop_
_entity.id
_entity.type
_entity.pdbx_description
1 polymer ?
#
loop_
_entity_poly.entity_id
_entity_poly.type
_entity_poly.pdbx_seq_one_letter_code
_entity_poly.pdbx_strand_id
1 'polypeptide(L)'
;VTQRRRKLPAPEAIVAAIVELADDGYCRRGELAQRFPRLGERDLRRAVRRAVALGLVIERRGPDGAWHVAVSSEGWNLHRSG
;
A
#
# COMPACT_ATOMS: atom_id res chain seq x y z
N VAL A 1 30.17 -5.86 9.70
CA VAL A 1 29.01 -6.07 8.91
C VAL A 1 28.10 -4.89 8.89
N THR A 2 27.79 -4.52 7.77
CA THR A 2 26.89 -3.42 7.60
C THR A 2 25.48 -3.84 7.81
N GLN A 3 24.83 -3.20 8.72
CA GLN A 3 23.44 -3.42 8.94
C GLN A 3 22.65 -2.81 7.80
N ARG A 4 22.05 -3.65 7.02
CA ARG A 4 21.27 -3.13 5.95
C ARG A 4 19.89 -2.80 6.42
N ARG A 5 19.54 -1.57 6.25
CA ARG A 5 18.18 -1.19 6.48
C ARG A 5 17.36 -1.63 5.29
N ARG A 6 16.27 -2.29 5.56
CA ARG A 6 15.36 -2.59 4.49
C ARG A 6 14.73 -1.31 4.02
N LYS A 7 14.82 -1.08 2.74
CA LYS A 7 14.12 0.03 2.18
C LYS A 7 12.64 -0.27 2.14
N LEU A 8 11.86 0.66 2.58
CA LEU A 8 10.42 0.57 2.41
C LEU A 8 10.11 0.78 0.93
N PRO A 9 9.07 0.11 0.41
CA PRO A 9 8.64 0.37 -0.96
C PRO A 9 8.28 1.84 -1.12
N ALA A 10 8.58 2.39 -2.28
CA ALA A 10 8.18 3.76 -2.57
C ALA A 10 6.65 3.85 -2.57
N PRO A 11 6.10 5.02 -2.24
CA PRO A 11 4.64 5.18 -2.30
C PRO A 11 4.04 4.79 -3.64
N GLU A 12 4.75 5.06 -4.72
CA GLU A 12 4.31 4.69 -6.06
C GLU A 12 4.17 3.18 -6.22
N ALA A 13 5.07 2.43 -5.60
CA ALA A 13 5.01 0.97 -5.64
C ALA A 13 3.81 0.44 -4.88
N ILE A 14 3.48 1.08 -3.75
CA ILE A 14 2.29 0.72 -2.98
C ILE A 14 1.04 1.00 -3.81
N VAL A 15 0.97 2.17 -4.44
CA VAL A 15 -0.17 2.53 -5.29
C VAL A 15 -0.33 1.52 -6.42
N ALA A 16 0.76 1.19 -7.11
CA ALA A 16 0.71 0.24 -8.23
C ALA A 16 0.22 -1.13 -7.79
N ALA A 17 0.68 -1.60 -6.64
CA ALA A 17 0.26 -2.89 -6.12
C ALA A 17 -1.23 -2.91 -5.80
N ILE A 18 -1.74 -1.84 -5.20
CA ILE A 18 -3.16 -1.75 -4.89
C ILE A 18 -4.00 -1.71 -6.16
N VAL A 19 -3.55 -0.96 -7.15
CA VAL A 19 -4.26 -0.91 -8.44
C VAL A 19 -4.39 -2.30 -9.05
N GLU A 20 -3.34 -3.10 -8.97
CA GLU A 20 -3.36 -4.45 -9.52
C GLU A 20 -4.24 -5.40 -8.74
N LEU A 21 -4.33 -5.22 -7.42
CA LEU A 21 -5.04 -6.14 -6.56
C LEU A 21 -6.51 -5.78 -6.35
N ALA A 22 -6.84 -4.51 -6.52
CA ALA A 22 -8.16 -4.02 -6.14
C ALA A 22 -9.16 -4.20 -7.28
N ASP A 23 -10.00 -5.21 -7.17
CA ASP A 23 -11.05 -5.44 -8.17
C ASP A 23 -12.17 -4.42 -8.06
N ASP A 24 -12.55 -4.09 -6.83
CA ASP A 24 -13.65 -3.16 -6.56
C ASP A 24 -13.16 -1.84 -6.00
N GLY A 25 -11.92 -1.49 -6.28
CA GLY A 25 -11.34 -0.27 -5.76
C GLY A 25 -10.67 -0.43 -4.40
N TYR A 26 -10.81 -1.61 -3.80
CA TYR A 26 -10.20 -1.89 -2.48
C TYR A 26 -9.49 -3.23 -2.53
N CYS A 27 -8.44 -3.36 -1.75
CA CYS A 27 -7.89 -4.66 -1.45
C CYS A 27 -7.63 -4.75 0.04
N ARG A 28 -7.56 -5.96 0.56
CA ARG A 28 -7.23 -6.17 1.96
C ARG A 28 -5.74 -5.98 2.16
N ARG A 29 -5.39 -5.46 3.32
CA ARG A 29 -3.99 -5.26 3.64
C ARG A 29 -3.20 -6.57 3.59
N GLY A 30 -3.85 -7.68 3.96
CA GLY A 30 -3.21 -8.99 3.86
C GLY A 30 -2.88 -9.39 2.43
N GLU A 31 -3.73 -9.01 1.48
CA GLU A 31 -3.46 -9.27 0.07
C GLU A 31 -2.28 -8.44 -0.42
N LEU A 32 -2.23 -7.19 0.05
CA LEU A 32 -1.11 -6.32 -0.29
C LEU A 32 0.20 -6.90 0.22
N ALA A 33 0.17 -7.52 1.39
CA ALA A 33 1.37 -8.14 1.98
C ALA A 33 1.94 -9.22 1.08
N GLN A 34 1.11 -9.92 0.34
CA GLN A 34 1.56 -10.97 -0.56
C GLN A 34 2.38 -10.44 -1.73
N ARG A 35 2.21 -9.16 -2.06
CA ARG A 35 2.97 -8.54 -3.13
C ARG A 35 4.36 -8.10 -2.66
N PHE A 36 4.59 -8.11 -1.36
CA PHE A 36 5.87 -7.72 -0.78
C PHE A 36 6.33 -8.78 0.21
N PRO A 37 6.59 -10.01 -0.29
CA PRO A 37 6.85 -11.16 0.60
C PRO A 37 8.09 -11.01 1.45
N ARG A 38 9.02 -10.15 1.06
CA ARG A 38 10.24 -9.93 1.85
C ARG A 38 10.08 -8.87 2.90
N LEU A 39 8.94 -8.22 2.93
CA LEU A 39 8.69 -7.14 3.84
C LEU A 39 7.89 -7.66 5.03
N GLY A 40 8.34 -7.35 6.22
CA GLY A 40 7.61 -7.71 7.42
C GLY A 40 6.34 -6.91 7.55
N GLU A 41 5.42 -7.40 8.35
CA GLU A 41 4.13 -6.74 8.54
C GLU A 41 4.29 -5.31 9.05
N ARG A 42 5.21 -5.10 9.98
CA ARG A 42 5.45 -3.78 10.52
C ARG A 42 5.93 -2.80 9.45
N ASP A 43 6.86 -3.25 8.62
CA ASP A 43 7.41 -2.41 7.58
C ASP A 43 6.40 -2.11 6.50
N LEU A 44 5.57 -3.10 6.17
CA LEU A 44 4.49 -2.88 5.21
C LEU A 44 3.50 -1.84 5.74
N ARG A 45 3.16 -1.95 7.02
CA ARG A 45 2.26 -0.98 7.64
C ARG A 45 2.83 0.43 7.58
N ARG A 46 4.13 0.56 7.82
CA ARG A 46 4.79 1.86 7.73
C ARG A 46 4.76 2.42 6.30
N ALA A 47 4.99 1.55 5.32
CA ALA A 47 4.95 1.98 3.93
C ALA A 47 3.56 2.44 3.53
N VAL A 48 2.53 1.70 3.95
CA VAL A 48 1.15 2.08 3.66
C VAL A 48 0.81 3.40 4.35
N ARG A 49 1.19 3.56 5.61
CA ARG A 49 0.93 4.81 6.32
C ARG A 49 1.60 6.00 5.67
N ARG A 50 2.78 5.79 5.14
CA ARG A 50 3.47 6.84 4.42
C ARG A 50 2.69 7.27 3.19
N ALA A 51 2.17 6.29 2.44
CA ALA A 51 1.34 6.59 1.27
C ALA A 51 0.04 7.29 1.67
N VAL A 52 -0.55 6.91 2.81
CA VAL A 52 -1.72 7.59 3.33
C VAL A 52 -1.41 9.04 3.70
N ALA A 53 -0.28 9.25 4.35
CA ALA A 53 0.14 10.61 4.75
C ALA A 53 0.37 11.50 3.55
N LEU A 54 0.77 10.92 2.41
CA LEU A 54 0.96 11.67 1.18
C LEU A 54 -0.34 11.88 0.40
N GLY A 55 -1.44 11.34 0.90
CA GLY A 55 -2.73 11.49 0.24
C GLY A 55 -2.95 10.57 -0.95
N LEU A 56 -2.10 9.56 -1.11
CA LEU A 56 -2.16 8.68 -2.28
C LEU A 56 -3.02 7.44 -2.05
N VAL A 57 -3.18 7.04 -0.79
CA VAL A 57 -3.87 5.82 -0.40
C VAL A 57 -4.84 6.13 0.72
N ILE A 58 -5.95 5.44 0.74
CA ILE A 58 -6.97 5.55 1.78
C ILE A 58 -7.04 4.20 2.51
N GLU A 59 -7.04 4.25 3.82
CA GLU A 59 -7.26 3.06 4.65
C GLU A 59 -8.64 3.14 5.27
N ARG A 60 -9.32 2.00 5.30
CA ARG A 60 -10.67 1.97 5.86
C ARG A 60 -10.93 0.58 6.43
N ARG A 61 -11.64 0.53 7.54
CA ARG A 61 -12.02 -0.73 8.13
C ARG A 61 -13.33 -1.20 7.49
N GLY A 62 -13.31 -2.40 6.96
CA GLY A 62 -14.49 -2.95 6.31
C GLY A 62 -15.49 -3.54 7.30
N PRO A 63 -16.65 -3.96 6.81
CA PRO A 63 -17.69 -4.55 7.66
C PRO A 63 -17.24 -5.83 8.36
N ASP A 64 -16.27 -6.52 7.80
CA ASP A 64 -15.70 -7.73 8.40
C ASP A 64 -14.64 -7.43 9.45
N GLY A 65 -14.40 -6.14 9.74
CA GLY A 65 -13.38 -5.73 10.68
C GLY A 65 -11.97 -5.71 10.12
N ALA A 66 -11.78 -6.15 8.88
CA ALA A 66 -10.46 -6.15 8.26
C ALA A 66 -10.13 -4.78 7.70
N TRP A 67 -8.84 -4.46 7.68
CA TRP A 67 -8.40 -3.23 7.06
C TRP A 67 -8.32 -3.38 5.56
N HIS A 68 -8.87 -2.40 4.88
CA HIS A 68 -8.84 -2.32 3.42
C HIS A 68 -8.11 -1.08 2.99
N VAL A 69 -7.47 -1.14 1.85
CA VAL A 69 -6.75 -0.02 1.27
C VAL A 69 -7.25 0.24 -0.14
N ALA A 70 -7.26 1.51 -0.51
CA ALA A 70 -7.70 1.94 -1.82
C ALA A 70 -6.82 3.08 -2.29
N VAL A 71 -6.79 3.31 -3.59
CA VAL A 71 -6.03 4.42 -4.16
C VAL A 71 -6.92 5.66 -4.21
N SER A 72 -6.41 6.78 -3.71
CA SER A 72 -7.12 8.05 -3.78
C SER A 72 -7.09 8.60 -5.21
N SER A 73 -7.83 9.68 -5.45
CA SER A 73 -7.77 10.37 -6.74
C SER A 73 -6.35 10.81 -7.08
N GLU A 74 -5.64 11.31 -6.07
CA GLU A 74 -4.26 11.73 -6.29
C GLU A 74 -3.33 10.57 -6.55
N GLY A 75 -3.58 9.44 -5.90
CA GLY A 75 -2.83 8.22 -6.17
C GLY A 75 -3.05 7.74 -7.59
N TRP A 76 -4.29 7.78 -8.07
CA TRP A 76 -4.59 7.44 -9.44
C TRP A 76 -3.89 8.36 -10.43
N ASN A 77 -3.87 9.65 -10.15
CA ASN A 77 -3.19 10.62 -11.01
C ASN A 77 -1.70 10.33 -11.08
N LEU A 78 -1.09 10.05 -9.96
CA LEU A 78 0.32 9.70 -9.91
C LEU A 78 0.59 8.43 -10.72
N HIS A 79 -0.23 7.41 -10.56
CA HIS A 79 -0.07 6.15 -11.24
C HIS A 79 -0.18 6.32 -12.76
N ARG A 80 -1.13 7.13 -13.20
CA ARG A 80 -1.32 7.37 -14.63
C ARG A 80 -0.20 8.21 -15.24
N SER A 81 0.37 9.09 -14.45
CA SER A 81 1.47 9.95 -14.92
C SER A 81 2.78 9.21 -15.04
N GLY A 82 2.92 8.16 -14.28
CA GLY A 82 4.11 7.35 -14.30
C GLY A 82 4.06 6.36 -15.42
#